data_ace4fc01a03f13467b19a604bf8be3ea
#
_entry.id   ace4fc01a03f13467b19a604bf8be3ea
#
_cell.length_a   1.000
_cell.length_b   1.000
_cell.length_c   1.000
_cell.angle_alpha   90.00
_cell.angle_beta   90.00
_cell.angle_gamma   90.00
#
_symmetry.space_group_name_H-M   'P 1'
#
loop_
_entity.id
_entity.type
_entity.pdbx_description
1 polymer ?
#
loop_
_entity_poly.entity_id
_entity_poly.type
_entity_poly.pdbx_seq_one_letter_code
_entity_poly.pdbx_strand_id
1 'polypeptide(L)'
;MGETAPKGQFATLHEALQAGRISRRQFTLRALALGVGMPVISFVLRADGVRASGAETHLGWGVAAAQGASARPTEGMDGRKRGEGGELKLLQWQAATVLSPHVAQGTKDYLAASITLEPLMNYLPDGTLLPNLIKEVPTVENGGLAKDLTSVTYKLLEGVKWSDGEPFTADDVVFTWQWVIDPANTATSAGVYASIKSIEAVDATTAKVTFSQPLATWFEPHAGTVWGYVYPKHVLSAGKDANDKFMNSPVTTGPYVVDQFSPNDTVGYKINDNYRDPNKPYFATINLKGGGDSVSAARAVLQTGDYDYAWNLQVEPQILDELAKGGKGKVVTARGTSVERLMLNFSDPNKEVDGQRSEMHTPHPYFSHKEVRQALNLSADREMISKQFYSPEEPPTANILTGIAPMESKNTSWAFDVEKGKQILEDAGWKMNGDVREKDGVQLNLVYATTINPVRQKTQAVLKKALEQMGFKVQLQQIDSGIFFDTAPGNEQNFGHMYYDMNMYTNNSTTPIPVAYMIGWYAGPEGENIAQKSNGWNGQNAQRYNNPEYDKLFDQVRLETDFQKAAQLFIQLNDILINDVAVVPLVNRAADKYATANSLVDANVAVSDFEVDYWNIANWNRTP
;
A
#
# COMPACT_ATOMS: atom_id res chain seq x y z
N MET A 1 49.40 -3.30 1.38
CA MET A 1 49.44 -3.18 2.83
C MET A 1 48.11 -2.54 3.22
N GLY A 2 47.15 -3.32 3.68
CA GLY A 2 45.83 -2.82 4.12
C GLY A 2 45.92 -2.45 5.58
N GLU A 3 45.68 -1.19 5.89
CA GLU A 3 45.55 -0.73 7.29
C GLU A 3 44.26 -1.33 7.89
N THR A 4 44.45 -2.16 8.89
CA THR A 4 43.35 -2.67 9.74
C THR A 4 42.80 -1.51 10.55
N ALA A 5 41.54 -1.13 10.32
CA ALA A 5 40.80 -0.17 11.15
C ALA A 5 40.92 -0.51 12.65
N PRO A 6 40.96 0.47 13.54
CA PRO A 6 41.30 0.27 14.94
C PRO A 6 40.19 -0.44 15.70
N LYS A 7 40.27 -1.77 15.81
CA LYS A 7 39.34 -2.61 16.58
C LYS A 7 39.09 -2.09 18.02
N GLY A 8 40.06 -1.38 18.60
CA GLY A 8 39.92 -0.78 19.94
C GLY A 8 38.97 0.42 20.00
N GLN A 9 38.93 1.29 18.99
CA GLN A 9 38.10 2.49 19.03
C GLN A 9 36.60 2.16 18.83
N PHE A 10 36.29 1.15 18.01
CA PHE A 10 34.93 0.67 17.87
C PHE A 10 34.43 0.00 19.15
N ALA A 11 35.23 -0.81 19.81
CA ALA A 11 34.91 -1.42 21.11
C ALA A 11 34.62 -0.36 22.18
N THR A 12 35.47 0.67 22.29
CA THR A 12 35.26 1.79 23.24
C THR A 12 33.97 2.57 22.91
N LEU A 13 33.65 2.74 21.63
CA LEU A 13 32.44 3.39 21.20
C LEU A 13 31.19 2.56 21.57
N HIS A 14 31.27 1.24 21.44
CA HIS A 14 30.26 0.29 21.82
C HIS A 14 30.02 0.27 23.36
N GLU A 15 31.09 0.25 24.15
CA GLU A 15 31.00 0.37 25.62
C GLU A 15 30.34 1.71 26.04
N ALA A 16 30.62 2.81 25.30
CA ALA A 16 30.01 4.10 25.59
C ALA A 16 28.52 4.10 25.29
N LEU A 17 28.08 3.36 24.25
CA LEU A 17 26.69 3.15 23.94
C LEU A 17 25.98 2.31 25.02
N GLN A 18 26.55 1.17 25.39
CA GLN A 18 26.04 0.29 26.46
C GLN A 18 25.91 0.99 27.82
N ALA A 19 26.85 1.88 28.11
CA ALA A 19 26.85 2.69 29.33
C ALA A 19 25.92 3.92 29.25
N GLY A 20 25.17 4.10 28.15
CA GLY A 20 24.29 5.23 27.96
C GLY A 20 24.98 6.61 27.81
N ARG A 21 26.32 6.61 27.64
CA ARG A 21 27.13 7.84 27.53
C ARG A 21 27.04 8.51 26.16
N ILE A 22 26.56 7.79 25.14
CA ILE A 22 26.27 8.30 23.80
C ILE A 22 24.97 7.72 23.30
N SER A 23 24.24 8.50 22.47
CA SER A 23 23.02 8.03 21.82
C SER A 23 23.31 7.08 20.65
N ARG A 24 22.32 6.29 20.22
CA ARG A 24 22.40 5.44 19.02
C ARG A 24 22.84 6.23 17.78
N ARG A 25 22.31 7.45 17.60
CA ARG A 25 22.70 8.35 16.50
C ARG A 25 24.17 8.75 16.58
N GLN A 26 24.65 9.11 17.77
CA GLN A 26 26.07 9.45 17.98
C GLN A 26 26.98 8.23 17.78
N PHE A 27 26.53 7.03 18.20
CA PHE A 27 27.22 5.78 17.94
C PHE A 27 27.31 5.51 16.44
N THR A 28 26.18 5.58 15.70
CA THR A 28 26.12 5.35 14.26
C THR A 28 27.06 6.29 13.50
N LEU A 29 26.97 7.60 13.76
CA LEU A 29 27.81 8.60 13.09
C LEU A 29 29.32 8.39 13.36
N ARG A 30 29.68 8.08 14.61
CA ARG A 30 31.09 7.85 15.00
C ARG A 30 31.62 6.52 14.47
N ALA A 31 30.79 5.47 14.43
CA ALA A 31 31.13 4.19 13.85
C ALA A 31 31.35 4.27 12.33
N LEU A 32 30.51 5.03 11.62
CA LEU A 32 30.69 5.33 10.19
C LEU A 32 31.99 6.10 9.96
N ALA A 33 32.30 7.09 10.78
CA ALA A 33 33.56 7.84 10.71
C ALA A 33 34.79 6.97 10.95
N LEU A 34 34.64 5.85 11.63
CA LEU A 34 35.69 4.81 11.83
C LEU A 34 35.72 3.79 10.67
N GLY A 35 34.92 3.98 9.61
CA GLY A 35 34.86 3.06 8.47
C GLY A 35 34.07 1.78 8.72
N VAL A 36 33.26 1.71 9.78
CA VAL A 36 32.44 0.53 10.08
C VAL A 36 31.16 0.57 9.23
N GLY A 37 30.94 -0.47 8.44
CA GLY A 37 29.79 -0.54 7.55
C GLY A 37 28.44 -0.66 8.30
N MET A 38 27.38 -0.11 7.72
CA MET A 38 26.01 -0.12 8.27
C MET A 38 25.49 -1.50 8.70
N PRO A 39 25.78 -2.61 8.01
CA PRO A 39 25.37 -3.93 8.48
C PRO A 39 25.90 -4.30 9.86
N VAL A 40 27.18 -3.98 10.13
CA VAL A 40 27.83 -4.24 11.44
C VAL A 40 27.25 -3.32 12.52
N ILE A 41 27.04 -2.04 12.19
CA ILE A 41 26.42 -1.07 13.10
C ILE A 41 25.01 -1.51 13.48
N SER A 42 24.21 -1.91 12.49
CA SER A 42 22.84 -2.39 12.71
C SER A 42 22.81 -3.69 13.53
N PHE A 43 23.75 -4.60 13.30
CA PHE A 43 23.89 -5.83 14.08
C PHE A 43 24.18 -5.52 15.56
N VAL A 44 25.14 -4.64 15.84
CA VAL A 44 25.50 -4.23 17.21
C VAL A 44 24.32 -3.54 17.91
N LEU A 45 23.64 -2.62 17.22
CA LEU A 45 22.46 -1.92 17.77
C LEU A 45 21.28 -2.85 18.07
N ARG A 46 21.20 -4.01 17.39
CA ARG A 46 20.20 -5.06 17.65
C ARG A 46 20.66 -6.02 18.77
N ALA A 47 21.95 -6.38 18.79
CA ALA A 47 22.48 -7.36 19.74
C ALA A 47 22.55 -6.84 21.18
N ASP A 48 22.77 -5.53 21.36
CA ASP A 48 23.01 -4.96 22.68
C ASP A 48 21.76 -4.74 23.52
N GLY A 49 20.55 -4.99 23.00
CA GLY A 49 19.32 -4.89 23.80
C GLY A 49 19.23 -3.57 24.60
N VAL A 50 19.96 -2.53 24.16
CA VAL A 50 19.97 -1.22 24.85
C VAL A 50 18.55 -0.70 24.82
N ARG A 51 17.86 -0.83 25.92
CA ARG A 51 16.53 -0.34 26.16
C ARG A 51 16.48 1.12 25.74
N ALA A 52 15.77 1.39 24.65
CA ALA A 52 15.26 2.73 24.44
C ALA A 52 14.47 3.09 25.70
N SER A 53 14.68 4.27 26.24
CA SER A 53 13.87 4.81 27.32
C SER A 53 12.49 5.17 26.76
N GLY A 54 11.66 4.18 26.64
CA GLY A 54 10.29 4.14 26.12
C GLY A 54 10.01 2.66 25.88
N ALA A 55 9.19 2.03 26.72
CA ALA A 55 8.89 0.60 26.61
C ALA A 55 8.18 0.36 25.27
N GLU A 56 8.91 -0.18 24.27
CA GLU A 56 8.31 -0.80 23.10
C GLU A 56 7.58 -2.06 23.58
N THR A 57 6.27 -2.06 23.57
CA THR A 57 5.47 -3.26 23.84
C THR A 57 5.32 -4.04 22.54
N HIS A 58 5.83 -5.25 22.48
CA HIS A 58 5.62 -6.14 21.36
C HIS A 58 4.19 -6.69 21.42
N LEU A 59 3.40 -6.38 20.40
CA LEU A 59 2.03 -6.86 20.22
C LEU A 59 2.09 -8.12 19.36
N GLY A 60 2.26 -9.29 19.88
CA GLY A 60 2.29 -10.52 19.05
C GLY A 60 2.84 -10.28 17.62
N TRP A 61 2.94 -11.17 16.75
CA TRP A 61 3.41 -10.97 15.35
C TRP A 61 4.55 -9.92 15.12
N GLY A 62 5.28 -9.53 16.18
CA GLY A 62 6.40 -8.57 16.07
C GLY A 62 6.01 -7.11 15.77
N VAL A 63 4.72 -6.77 15.77
CA VAL A 63 4.27 -5.38 15.67
C VAL A 63 4.53 -4.69 16.99
N ALA A 64 5.30 -3.61 16.97
CA ALA A 64 5.61 -2.80 18.14
C ALA A 64 4.56 -1.70 18.33
N ALA A 65 4.41 -1.19 19.54
CA ALA A 65 3.60 -0.03 19.87
C ALA A 65 4.48 1.14 20.33
N ALA A 66 4.31 2.30 19.73
CA ALA A 66 4.93 3.53 20.19
C ALA A 66 4.06 4.19 21.26
N GLN A 67 4.70 4.74 22.29
CA GLN A 67 3.99 5.50 23.32
C GLN A 67 4.07 7.00 23.01
N GLY A 68 2.87 7.60 22.79
CA GLY A 68 2.69 9.03 22.75
C GLY A 68 2.89 9.72 21.39
N ALA A 69 2.36 10.92 21.28
CA ALA A 69 2.45 11.78 20.10
C ALA A 69 3.88 12.21 19.72
N SER A 70 4.84 12.04 20.64
CA SER A 70 6.28 12.35 20.43
C SER A 70 6.98 11.42 19.44
N ALA A 71 6.38 10.29 19.05
CA ALA A 71 6.94 9.38 18.05
C ALA A 71 6.71 9.84 16.60
N ARG A 72 5.79 10.81 16.34
CA ARG A 72 5.57 11.36 15.01
C ARG A 72 6.75 12.22 14.57
N PRO A 73 7.13 12.18 13.28
CA PRO A 73 8.10 13.13 12.74
C PRO A 73 7.61 14.58 12.91
N THR A 74 8.37 15.38 13.63
CA THR A 74 8.02 16.78 13.99
C THR A 74 9.21 17.73 13.85
N GLU A 75 10.20 17.39 13.04
CA GLU A 75 11.41 18.21 12.86
C GLU A 75 11.05 19.64 12.43
N GLY A 76 11.64 20.63 13.10
CA GLY A 76 11.43 22.05 12.80
C GLY A 76 10.04 22.59 13.13
N MET A 77 9.21 21.85 13.89
CA MET A 77 7.89 22.31 14.31
C MET A 77 7.93 23.24 15.53
N ASP A 78 9.00 23.24 16.29
CA ASP A 78 9.14 24.08 17.49
C ASP A 78 9.02 25.57 17.14
N GLY A 79 8.13 26.28 17.83
CA GLY A 79 7.87 27.71 17.62
C GLY A 79 7.00 28.04 16.39
N ARG A 80 6.57 27.04 15.60
CA ARG A 80 5.64 27.25 14.49
C ARG A 80 4.22 27.55 14.99
N LYS A 81 3.49 28.35 14.23
CA LYS A 81 2.11 28.71 14.55
C LYS A 81 1.17 28.19 13.47
N ARG A 82 -0.03 27.85 13.91
CA ARG A 82 -1.12 27.41 13.03
C ARG A 82 -1.38 28.43 11.92
N GLY A 83 -1.36 27.96 10.68
CA GLY A 83 -1.70 28.75 9.50
C GLY A 83 -0.64 29.75 9.02
N GLU A 84 0.53 29.86 9.67
CA GLU A 84 1.53 30.87 9.26
C GLU A 84 2.28 30.51 7.97
N GLY A 85 2.21 29.24 7.52
CA GLY A 85 2.94 28.73 6.35
C GLY A 85 2.30 29.05 5.00
N GLY A 86 1.16 29.71 4.96
CA GLY A 86 0.44 30.00 3.72
C GLY A 86 -0.11 28.76 3.04
N GLU A 87 0.00 28.68 1.71
CA GLU A 87 -0.49 27.55 0.91
C GLU A 87 0.57 26.47 0.75
N LEU A 88 0.14 25.19 0.87
CA LEU A 88 0.90 24.00 0.44
C LEU A 88 0.33 23.50 -0.89
N LYS A 89 1.19 23.32 -1.89
CA LYS A 89 0.80 22.90 -3.23
C LYS A 89 1.26 21.47 -3.52
N LEU A 90 0.30 20.57 -3.68
CA LEU A 90 0.53 19.14 -3.92
C LEU A 90 0.10 18.74 -5.33
N LEU A 91 0.84 17.84 -5.96
CA LEU A 91 0.51 17.25 -7.25
C LEU A 91 0.31 15.75 -7.15
N GLN A 92 -0.82 15.28 -7.70
CA GLN A 92 -1.09 13.88 -7.98
C GLN A 92 -1.41 13.74 -9.47
N TRP A 93 -0.52 13.14 -10.27
CA TRP A 93 -0.81 12.96 -11.70
C TRP A 93 -2.02 12.03 -11.96
N GLN A 94 -2.44 11.27 -10.95
CA GLN A 94 -3.74 10.60 -10.90
C GLN A 94 -4.67 11.39 -9.99
N ALA A 95 -5.69 12.03 -10.54
CA ALA A 95 -6.61 12.89 -9.79
C ALA A 95 -7.57 12.08 -8.90
N ALA A 96 -7.92 12.64 -7.73
CA ALA A 96 -8.91 12.05 -6.84
C ALA A 96 -10.31 12.05 -7.47
N THR A 97 -11.07 10.98 -7.22
CA THR A 97 -12.45 10.82 -7.70
C THR A 97 -13.47 10.78 -6.56
N VAL A 98 -13.03 10.41 -5.36
CA VAL A 98 -13.84 10.32 -4.15
C VAL A 98 -12.98 10.64 -2.93
N LEU A 99 -13.58 11.20 -1.87
CA LEU A 99 -12.89 11.54 -0.63
C LEU A 99 -13.32 10.65 0.55
N SER A 100 -13.86 9.46 0.26
CA SER A 100 -14.33 8.47 1.23
C SER A 100 -13.53 7.18 1.07
N PRO A 101 -12.60 6.86 1.99
CA PRO A 101 -11.70 5.73 1.83
C PRO A 101 -12.39 4.36 1.80
N HIS A 102 -13.49 4.18 2.57
CA HIS A 102 -14.17 2.90 2.63
C HIS A 102 -14.87 2.47 1.32
N VAL A 103 -14.98 3.38 0.34
CA VAL A 103 -15.49 3.05 -1.02
C VAL A 103 -14.43 3.25 -2.10
N ALA A 104 -13.23 3.70 -1.75
CA ALA A 104 -12.12 3.92 -2.68
C ALA A 104 -11.39 2.61 -3.01
N GLN A 105 -10.71 2.57 -4.16
CA GLN A 105 -9.79 1.49 -4.55
C GLN A 105 -8.43 2.00 -5.01
N GLY A 106 -8.30 3.30 -5.30
CA GLY A 106 -7.06 3.90 -5.80
C GLY A 106 -6.33 4.69 -4.72
N THR A 107 -5.01 4.54 -4.63
CA THR A 107 -4.16 5.30 -3.70
C THR A 107 -4.37 6.81 -3.80
N LYS A 108 -4.67 7.33 -5.00
CA LYS A 108 -5.01 8.74 -5.24
C LYS A 108 -6.15 9.26 -4.36
N ASP A 109 -7.14 8.41 -4.08
CA ASP A 109 -8.31 8.75 -3.27
C ASP A 109 -8.00 8.66 -1.77
N TYR A 110 -7.25 7.62 -1.35
CA TYR A 110 -6.75 7.50 0.02
C TYR A 110 -5.85 8.68 0.41
N LEU A 111 -4.96 9.11 -0.49
CA LEU A 111 -4.11 10.28 -0.30
C LEU A 111 -4.95 11.54 -0.06
N ALA A 112 -5.91 11.83 -0.93
CA ALA A 112 -6.76 13.01 -0.80
C ALA A 112 -7.59 12.97 0.50
N ALA A 113 -8.12 11.81 0.88
CA ALA A 113 -8.92 11.64 2.10
C ALA A 113 -8.08 11.77 3.38
N SER A 114 -6.82 11.32 3.38
CA SER A 114 -5.95 11.34 4.56
C SER A 114 -5.59 12.75 5.06
N ILE A 115 -5.76 13.76 4.23
CA ILE A 115 -5.58 15.16 4.62
C ILE A 115 -6.65 15.59 5.65
N THR A 116 -7.79 14.93 5.63
CA THR A 116 -8.96 15.31 6.45
C THR A 116 -9.36 14.24 7.46
N LEU A 117 -9.48 12.99 7.05
CA LEU A 117 -9.96 11.89 7.88
C LEU A 117 -8.84 11.26 8.71
N GLU A 118 -9.18 10.71 9.87
CA GLU A 118 -8.21 10.11 10.78
C GLU A 118 -8.63 8.70 11.23
N PRO A 119 -7.66 7.74 11.31
CA PRO A 119 -7.88 6.44 11.95
C PRO A 119 -7.73 6.51 13.47
N LEU A 120 -8.07 5.43 14.18
CA LEU A 120 -7.78 5.32 15.61
C LEU A 120 -6.27 5.23 15.88
N MET A 121 -5.55 4.54 15.00
CA MET A 121 -4.09 4.35 15.07
C MET A 121 -3.46 4.58 13.70
N ASN A 122 -2.22 5.05 13.69
CA ASN A 122 -1.37 5.10 12.51
C ASN A 122 -0.23 4.09 12.63
N TYR A 123 0.53 3.93 11.54
CA TYR A 123 1.81 3.24 11.52
C TYR A 123 2.95 4.24 11.38
N LEU A 124 4.05 3.99 12.07
CA LEU A 124 5.32 4.61 11.72
C LEU A 124 5.90 3.90 10.47
N PRO A 125 6.88 4.51 9.78
CA PRO A 125 7.47 3.91 8.57
C PRO A 125 8.08 2.52 8.77
N ASP A 126 8.39 2.12 9.99
CA ASP A 126 8.89 0.78 10.36
C ASP A 126 7.76 -0.21 10.71
N GLY A 127 6.49 0.19 10.59
CA GLY A 127 5.32 -0.62 10.92
C GLY A 127 4.89 -0.56 12.39
N THR A 128 5.57 0.22 13.24
CA THR A 128 5.19 0.41 14.65
C THR A 128 3.85 1.12 14.75
N LEU A 129 2.91 0.58 15.54
CA LEU A 129 1.62 1.22 15.81
C LEU A 129 1.78 2.50 16.65
N LEU A 130 1.10 3.55 16.23
CA LEU A 130 1.10 4.86 16.86
C LEU A 130 -0.34 5.26 17.21
N PRO A 131 -0.66 5.63 18.49
CA PRO A 131 -1.99 6.10 18.83
C PRO A 131 -2.29 7.43 18.13
N ASN A 132 -3.53 7.61 17.63
CA ASN A 132 -3.98 8.84 16.97
C ASN A 132 -5.26 9.40 17.61
N LEU A 133 -6.41 8.74 17.47
CA LEU A 133 -7.67 9.13 18.14
C LEU A 133 -7.88 8.37 19.45
N ILE A 134 -6.92 7.58 19.89
CA ILE A 134 -6.92 6.84 21.16
C ILE A 134 -5.80 7.31 22.09
N LYS A 135 -5.95 7.07 23.39
CA LYS A 135 -4.97 7.48 24.42
C LYS A 135 -3.66 6.70 24.33
N GLU A 136 -3.76 5.41 24.06
CA GLU A 136 -2.63 4.46 24.00
C GLU A 136 -2.98 3.28 23.09
N VAL A 137 -1.98 2.64 22.50
CA VAL A 137 -2.18 1.41 21.74
C VAL A 137 -2.59 0.28 22.71
N PRO A 138 -3.70 -0.45 22.44
CA PRO A 138 -4.08 -1.58 23.27
C PRO A 138 -3.04 -2.68 23.27
N THR A 139 -2.71 -3.19 24.44
CA THR A 139 -1.79 -4.34 24.64
C THR A 139 -2.38 -5.30 25.68
N VAL A 140 -1.80 -6.50 25.77
CA VAL A 140 -2.15 -7.46 26.82
C VAL A 140 -1.75 -6.90 28.19
N GLU A 141 -0.62 -6.19 28.26
CA GLU A 141 -0.05 -5.64 29.49
C GLU A 141 -0.88 -4.50 30.07
N ASN A 142 -1.44 -3.62 29.22
CA ASN A 142 -2.32 -2.53 29.68
C ASN A 142 -3.78 -2.96 29.78
N GLY A 143 -4.09 -4.24 29.48
CA GLY A 143 -5.43 -4.80 29.54
C GLY A 143 -6.36 -4.37 28.40
N GLY A 144 -5.86 -3.61 27.42
CA GLY A 144 -6.61 -3.18 26.24
C GLY A 144 -6.83 -4.30 25.22
N LEU A 145 -5.93 -5.30 25.17
CA LEU A 145 -6.03 -6.46 24.30
C LEU A 145 -6.22 -7.74 25.13
N ALA A 146 -7.22 -8.54 24.80
CA ALA A 146 -7.42 -9.84 25.44
C ALA A 146 -6.25 -10.78 25.09
N LYS A 147 -5.80 -11.56 26.12
CA LYS A 147 -4.66 -12.48 25.96
C LYS A 147 -4.87 -13.54 24.87
N ASP A 148 -6.11 -13.92 24.65
CA ASP A 148 -6.52 -14.90 23.63
C ASP A 148 -6.87 -14.25 22.29
N LEU A 149 -6.62 -12.95 22.14
CA LEU A 149 -6.86 -12.15 20.94
C LEU A 149 -8.33 -12.16 20.45
N THR A 150 -9.28 -12.45 21.34
CA THR A 150 -10.72 -12.48 21.02
C THR A 150 -11.41 -11.13 21.14
N SER A 151 -10.75 -10.15 21.77
CA SER A 151 -11.29 -8.78 21.90
C SER A 151 -10.22 -7.73 22.12
N VAL A 152 -10.53 -6.50 21.70
CA VAL A 152 -9.71 -5.31 21.98
C VAL A 152 -10.61 -4.19 22.49
N THR A 153 -10.09 -3.38 23.41
CA THR A 153 -10.76 -2.21 23.99
C THR A 153 -9.95 -0.95 23.66
N TYR A 154 -10.55 -0.03 22.93
CA TYR A 154 -9.98 1.27 22.59
C TYR A 154 -10.46 2.33 23.57
N LYS A 155 -9.53 3.09 24.14
CA LYS A 155 -9.82 4.28 24.95
C LYS A 155 -9.56 5.51 24.11
N LEU A 156 -10.64 6.19 23.71
CA LEU A 156 -10.59 7.35 22.84
C LEU A 156 -10.02 8.57 23.56
N LEU A 157 -9.44 9.50 22.80
CA LEU A 157 -9.07 10.82 23.31
C LEU A 157 -10.32 11.60 23.72
N GLU A 158 -10.24 12.29 24.84
CA GLU A 158 -11.31 13.17 25.31
C GLU A 158 -11.28 14.52 24.59
N GLY A 159 -12.44 15.11 24.38
CA GLY A 159 -12.59 16.46 23.84
C GLY A 159 -12.31 16.59 22.34
N VAL A 160 -12.10 15.48 21.62
CA VAL A 160 -12.02 15.51 20.16
C VAL A 160 -13.39 15.87 19.59
N LYS A 161 -13.38 16.75 18.57
CA LYS A 161 -14.60 17.21 17.88
C LYS A 161 -14.51 16.91 16.40
N TRP A 162 -15.64 16.64 15.81
CA TRP A 162 -15.82 16.73 14.38
C TRP A 162 -15.73 18.18 13.89
N SER A 163 -15.52 18.40 12.61
CA SER A 163 -15.36 19.73 12.03
C SER A 163 -16.60 20.61 12.10
N ASP A 164 -17.76 20.03 12.31
CA ASP A 164 -19.02 20.74 12.56
C ASP A 164 -19.28 21.05 14.04
N GLY A 165 -18.37 20.62 14.93
CA GLY A 165 -18.40 20.90 16.37
C GLY A 165 -18.99 19.80 17.24
N GLU A 166 -19.61 18.76 16.65
CA GLU A 166 -20.13 17.62 17.39
C GLU A 166 -19.00 16.79 18.01
N PRO A 167 -19.21 16.14 19.18
CA PRO A 167 -18.18 15.35 19.83
C PRO A 167 -17.91 14.03 19.06
N PHE A 168 -16.63 13.65 18.96
CA PHE A 168 -16.22 12.33 18.55
C PHE A 168 -16.36 11.36 19.72
N THR A 169 -17.06 10.23 19.52
CA THR A 169 -17.37 9.27 20.57
C THR A 169 -17.22 7.81 20.12
N ALA A 170 -17.33 6.88 21.07
CA ALA A 170 -17.33 5.44 20.79
C ALA A 170 -18.49 4.99 19.89
N ASP A 171 -19.59 5.75 19.89
CA ASP A 171 -20.71 5.50 18.98
C ASP A 171 -20.33 5.65 17.50
N ASP A 172 -19.36 6.53 17.17
CA ASP A 172 -18.87 6.69 15.80
C ASP A 172 -18.07 5.46 15.35
N VAL A 173 -17.33 4.84 16.27
CA VAL A 173 -16.59 3.58 16.01
C VAL A 173 -17.55 2.44 15.76
N VAL A 174 -18.61 2.32 16.60
CA VAL A 174 -19.68 1.33 16.40
C VAL A 174 -20.38 1.54 15.06
N PHE A 175 -20.73 2.77 14.75
CA PHE A 175 -21.42 3.13 13.52
C PHE A 175 -20.56 2.84 12.27
N THR A 176 -19.27 3.15 12.31
CA THR A 176 -18.36 2.89 11.20
C THR A 176 -18.37 1.42 10.81
N TRP A 177 -18.24 0.52 11.79
CA TRP A 177 -18.33 -0.91 11.54
C TRP A 177 -19.67 -1.30 10.92
N GLN A 178 -20.79 -0.84 11.49
CA GLN A 178 -22.13 -1.14 10.96
C GLN A 178 -22.30 -0.64 9.52
N TRP A 179 -21.79 0.54 9.23
CA TRP A 179 -21.83 1.13 7.90
C TRP A 179 -20.98 0.33 6.89
N VAL A 180 -19.77 -0.05 7.28
CA VAL A 180 -18.84 -0.79 6.40
C VAL A 180 -19.34 -2.18 6.05
N ILE A 181 -19.96 -2.90 7.01
CA ILE A 181 -20.47 -4.26 6.76
C ILE A 181 -21.86 -4.30 6.10
N ASP A 182 -22.53 -3.16 5.97
CA ASP A 182 -23.82 -3.08 5.28
C ASP A 182 -23.59 -3.19 3.75
N PRO A 183 -24.11 -4.24 3.09
CA PRO A 183 -23.92 -4.43 1.65
C PRO A 183 -24.48 -3.26 0.81
N ALA A 184 -25.45 -2.51 1.33
CA ALA A 184 -26.04 -1.36 0.63
C ALA A 184 -25.01 -0.23 0.39
N ASN A 185 -23.97 -0.14 1.22
CA ASN A 185 -22.93 0.88 1.11
C ASN A 185 -21.78 0.49 0.17
N THR A 186 -21.74 -0.77 -0.30
CA THR A 186 -20.72 -1.30 -1.24
C THR A 186 -19.28 -0.97 -0.82
N ALA A 187 -19.01 -1.06 0.50
CA ALA A 187 -17.70 -0.71 1.04
C ALA A 187 -16.61 -1.69 0.59
N THR A 188 -15.57 -1.17 -0.04
CA THR A 188 -14.39 -1.94 -0.49
C THR A 188 -13.57 -2.51 0.67
N SER A 189 -13.71 -1.92 1.85
CA SER A 189 -13.06 -2.33 3.10
C SER A 189 -13.84 -3.40 3.89
N ALA A 190 -15.02 -3.84 3.45
CA ALA A 190 -15.87 -4.77 4.20
C ALA A 190 -15.15 -6.06 4.62
N GLY A 191 -14.26 -6.59 3.76
CA GLY A 191 -13.46 -7.78 4.04
C GLY A 191 -12.56 -7.67 5.27
N VAL A 192 -12.00 -6.48 5.53
CA VAL A 192 -11.14 -6.21 6.69
C VAL A 192 -11.95 -6.23 8.00
N TYR A 193 -13.22 -5.83 7.93
CA TYR A 193 -14.13 -5.78 9.07
C TYR A 193 -14.91 -7.10 9.30
N ALA A 194 -14.82 -8.06 8.38
CA ALA A 194 -15.59 -9.31 8.41
C ALA A 194 -15.34 -10.19 9.64
N SER A 195 -14.14 -10.10 10.24
CA SER A 195 -13.80 -10.85 11.46
C SER A 195 -14.39 -10.26 12.75
N ILE A 196 -14.99 -9.06 12.70
CA ILE A 196 -15.60 -8.41 13.85
C ILE A 196 -16.99 -9.01 14.08
N LYS A 197 -17.20 -9.57 15.29
CA LYS A 197 -18.49 -10.07 15.73
C LYS A 197 -19.40 -8.97 16.26
N SER A 198 -18.84 -8.04 17.03
CA SER A 198 -19.55 -6.88 17.58
C SER A 198 -18.59 -5.77 17.98
N ILE A 199 -19.07 -4.52 17.89
CA ILE A 199 -18.44 -3.38 18.57
C ILE A 199 -19.48 -2.79 19.52
N GLU A 200 -19.07 -2.50 20.75
CA GLU A 200 -19.91 -1.97 21.82
C GLU A 200 -19.30 -0.67 22.36
N ALA A 201 -20.11 0.39 22.39
CA ALA A 201 -19.77 1.60 23.12
C ALA A 201 -20.03 1.36 24.63
N VAL A 202 -18.97 1.06 25.38
CA VAL A 202 -19.05 0.83 26.83
C VAL A 202 -19.41 2.12 27.56
N ASP A 203 -18.83 3.21 27.10
CA ASP A 203 -19.15 4.59 27.45
C ASP A 203 -18.79 5.52 26.28
N ALA A 204 -18.93 6.82 26.43
CA ALA A 204 -18.68 7.80 25.36
C ALA A 204 -17.23 7.76 24.80
N THR A 205 -16.27 7.28 25.58
CA THR A 205 -14.84 7.26 25.23
C THR A 205 -14.23 5.86 25.21
N THR A 206 -15.03 4.81 25.35
CA THR A 206 -14.55 3.43 25.40
C THR A 206 -15.33 2.56 24.41
N ALA A 207 -14.64 2.08 23.36
CA ALA A 207 -15.17 1.13 22.39
C ALA A 207 -14.54 -0.25 22.59
N LYS A 208 -15.38 -1.29 22.76
CA LYS A 208 -14.93 -2.69 22.85
C LYS A 208 -15.30 -3.44 21.59
N VAL A 209 -14.29 -3.97 20.91
CA VAL A 209 -14.44 -4.84 19.74
C VAL A 209 -14.30 -6.29 20.16
N THR A 210 -15.22 -7.14 19.74
CA THR A 210 -15.18 -8.60 19.93
C THR A 210 -15.08 -9.26 18.56
N PHE A 211 -14.13 -10.18 18.39
CA PHE A 211 -13.92 -10.92 17.15
C PHE A 211 -14.67 -12.25 17.16
N SER A 212 -14.99 -12.77 15.98
CA SER A 212 -15.65 -14.07 15.81
C SER A 212 -14.77 -15.25 16.23
N GLN A 213 -13.45 -15.04 16.21
CA GLN A 213 -12.39 -15.97 16.59
C GLN A 213 -11.13 -15.17 16.98
N PRO A 214 -10.10 -15.78 17.61
CA PRO A 214 -8.84 -15.08 17.84
C PRO A 214 -8.30 -14.44 16.57
N LEU A 215 -7.91 -13.17 16.65
CA LEU A 215 -7.46 -12.40 15.48
C LEU A 215 -6.12 -11.73 15.77
N ALA A 216 -5.05 -12.23 15.15
CA ALA A 216 -3.73 -11.65 15.31
C ALA A 216 -3.59 -10.24 14.67
N THR A 217 -4.36 -9.99 13.61
CA THR A 217 -4.43 -8.68 12.93
C THR A 217 -5.54 -7.77 13.48
N TRP A 218 -5.86 -7.88 14.77
CA TRP A 218 -6.91 -7.15 15.47
C TRP A 218 -6.90 -5.62 15.24
N PHE A 219 -5.76 -5.06 14.90
CA PHE A 219 -5.55 -3.62 14.69
C PHE A 219 -5.95 -3.15 13.29
N GLU A 220 -5.92 -4.01 12.27
CA GLU A 220 -6.10 -3.62 10.86
C GLU A 220 -7.39 -2.83 10.59
N PRO A 221 -8.56 -3.18 11.16
CA PRO A 221 -9.79 -2.42 10.90
C PRO A 221 -9.76 -0.98 11.42
N HIS A 222 -8.82 -0.64 12.29
CA HIS A 222 -8.80 0.65 12.99
C HIS A 222 -7.44 1.36 12.90
N ALA A 223 -6.52 0.84 12.08
CA ALA A 223 -5.18 1.40 11.89
C ALA A 223 -4.89 1.73 10.42
N GLY A 224 -4.07 2.78 10.24
CA GLY A 224 -3.58 3.22 8.94
C GLY A 224 -4.59 3.98 8.09
N THR A 225 -4.05 4.66 7.10
CA THR A 225 -4.76 5.62 6.24
C THR A 225 -5.34 5.00 4.96
N VAL A 226 -5.60 3.69 4.96
CA VAL A 226 -6.33 3.01 3.89
C VAL A 226 -7.72 2.58 4.38
N TRP A 227 -7.82 1.86 5.51
CA TRP A 227 -9.08 1.29 6.00
C TRP A 227 -9.45 1.69 7.44
N GLY A 228 -8.51 2.29 8.21
CA GLY A 228 -8.68 2.55 9.64
C GLY A 228 -9.56 3.74 10.02
N TYR A 229 -10.14 4.42 9.06
CA TYR A 229 -10.88 5.67 9.28
C TYR A 229 -12.20 5.49 10.02
N VAL A 230 -12.53 6.47 10.87
CA VAL A 230 -13.81 6.51 11.58
C VAL A 230 -14.75 7.52 10.91
N TYR A 231 -16.02 7.15 10.79
CA TYR A 231 -17.07 7.95 10.16
C TYR A 231 -18.03 8.56 11.17
N PRO A 232 -18.54 9.79 10.94
CA PRO A 232 -19.45 10.49 11.83
C PRO A 232 -20.86 9.90 11.79
N LYS A 233 -21.28 9.25 12.88
CA LYS A 233 -22.63 8.66 13.03
C LYS A 233 -23.72 9.70 12.77
N HIS A 234 -23.60 10.89 13.36
CA HIS A 234 -24.63 11.93 13.28
C HIS A 234 -24.87 12.45 11.85
N VAL A 235 -23.85 12.36 10.98
CA VAL A 235 -23.97 12.75 9.55
C VAL A 235 -24.54 11.62 8.73
N LEU A 236 -23.89 10.46 8.75
CA LEU A 236 -24.16 9.38 7.79
C LEU A 236 -25.44 8.58 8.13
N SER A 237 -25.91 8.61 9.38
CA SER A 237 -27.20 8.03 9.75
C SER A 237 -28.40 8.78 9.17
N ALA A 238 -28.21 9.97 8.60
CA ALA A 238 -29.28 10.75 7.98
C ALA A 238 -29.74 10.21 6.60
N GLY A 239 -29.07 9.17 6.09
CA GLY A 239 -29.47 8.46 4.89
C GLY A 239 -28.67 8.78 3.63
N LYS A 240 -29.19 8.36 2.46
CA LYS A 240 -28.43 8.35 1.20
C LYS A 240 -27.89 9.73 0.80
N ASP A 241 -28.70 10.78 0.86
CA ASP A 241 -28.26 12.11 0.43
C ASP A 241 -27.11 12.65 1.28
N ALA A 242 -27.08 12.33 2.59
CA ALA A 242 -25.98 12.68 3.48
C ALA A 242 -24.73 11.87 3.15
N ASN A 243 -24.87 10.58 2.83
CA ASN A 243 -23.76 9.74 2.36
C ASN A 243 -23.17 10.28 1.06
N ASP A 244 -24.00 10.58 0.05
CA ASP A 244 -23.55 11.12 -1.24
C ASP A 244 -22.79 12.45 -1.08
N LYS A 245 -23.26 13.33 -0.17
CA LYS A 245 -22.56 14.57 0.17
C LYS A 245 -21.22 14.31 0.87
N PHE A 246 -21.20 13.37 1.81
CA PHE A 246 -19.99 13.01 2.57
C PHE A 246 -18.88 12.48 1.64
N MET A 247 -19.20 11.75 0.58
CA MET A 247 -18.22 11.24 -0.38
C MET A 247 -17.37 12.35 -1.02
N ASN A 248 -17.88 13.59 -1.08
CA ASN A 248 -17.25 14.72 -1.74
C ASN A 248 -16.82 15.83 -0.75
N SER A 249 -17.36 15.83 0.46
CA SER A 249 -17.08 16.85 1.48
C SER A 249 -17.26 16.23 2.88
N PRO A 250 -16.31 15.40 3.32
CA PRO A 250 -16.41 14.70 4.59
C PRO A 250 -16.35 15.67 5.79
N VAL A 251 -17.23 15.42 6.77
CA VAL A 251 -17.09 15.94 8.13
C VAL A 251 -16.00 15.11 8.81
N THR A 252 -15.02 15.74 9.46
CA THR A 252 -13.73 15.16 9.82
C THR A 252 -13.26 15.55 11.21
N THR A 253 -12.35 14.75 11.80
CA THR A 253 -11.61 15.11 13.02
C THR A 253 -10.21 15.65 12.70
N GLY A 254 -9.75 15.55 11.47
CA GLY A 254 -8.38 15.85 11.05
C GLY A 254 -8.06 17.35 10.95
N PRO A 255 -6.81 17.68 10.57
CA PRO A 255 -6.29 19.05 10.60
C PRO A 255 -6.91 19.99 9.57
N TYR A 256 -7.51 19.46 8.52
CA TYR A 256 -8.12 20.22 7.44
C TYR A 256 -9.54 19.77 7.16
N VAL A 257 -10.31 20.63 6.52
CA VAL A 257 -11.62 20.36 5.92
C VAL A 257 -11.56 20.64 4.42
N VAL A 258 -12.40 19.97 3.66
CA VAL A 258 -12.56 20.24 2.22
C VAL A 258 -13.22 21.61 2.06
N ASP A 259 -12.58 22.51 1.31
CA ASP A 259 -13.13 23.80 0.92
C ASP A 259 -13.84 23.69 -0.44
N GLN A 260 -13.21 23.00 -1.40
CA GLN A 260 -13.81 22.68 -2.70
C GLN A 260 -13.28 21.36 -3.24
N PHE A 261 -14.10 20.65 -4.00
CA PHE A 261 -13.73 19.42 -4.67
C PHE A 261 -14.28 19.38 -6.09
N SER A 262 -13.39 19.23 -7.06
CA SER A 262 -13.70 18.96 -8.45
C SER A 262 -13.16 17.58 -8.79
N PRO A 263 -14.00 16.52 -8.81
CA PRO A 263 -13.53 15.15 -9.11
C PRO A 263 -12.74 15.11 -10.42
N ASN A 264 -11.69 14.29 -10.47
CA ASN A 264 -10.75 14.19 -11.58
C ASN A 264 -9.93 15.46 -11.88
N ASP A 265 -9.90 16.43 -10.97
CA ASP A 265 -9.15 17.67 -11.15
C ASP A 265 -8.47 18.15 -9.85
N THR A 266 -9.22 18.77 -8.94
CA THR A 266 -8.62 19.53 -7.82
C THR A 266 -9.36 19.29 -6.52
N VAL A 267 -8.61 19.27 -5.40
CA VAL A 267 -9.18 19.38 -4.05
C VAL A 267 -8.50 20.55 -3.34
N GLY A 268 -9.29 21.51 -2.90
CA GLY A 268 -8.87 22.61 -2.01
C GLY A 268 -9.23 22.30 -0.57
N TYR A 269 -8.29 22.56 0.34
CA TYR A 269 -8.50 22.37 1.78
C TYR A 269 -8.16 23.63 2.55
N LYS A 270 -8.87 23.83 3.66
CA LYS A 270 -8.59 24.86 4.65
C LYS A 270 -8.52 24.26 6.04
N ILE A 271 -7.95 24.99 6.98
CA ILE A 271 -7.81 24.55 8.37
C ILE A 271 -9.17 24.17 8.96
N ASN A 272 -9.21 23.05 9.70
CA ASN A 272 -10.32 22.67 10.56
C ASN A 272 -10.24 23.44 11.88
N ASP A 273 -11.14 24.39 12.13
CA ASP A 273 -11.15 25.22 13.34
C ASP A 273 -11.35 24.40 14.63
N ASN A 274 -11.95 23.23 14.54
CA ASN A 274 -12.16 22.30 15.64
C ASN A 274 -11.01 21.28 15.83
N TYR A 275 -9.91 21.39 15.05
CA TYR A 275 -8.78 20.48 15.20
C TYR A 275 -8.16 20.57 16.59
N ARG A 276 -7.94 19.42 17.22
CA ARG A 276 -7.53 19.27 18.62
C ARG A 276 -6.19 19.90 19.01
N ASP A 277 -5.24 20.08 18.07
CA ASP A 277 -3.95 20.72 18.33
C ASP A 277 -4.03 22.20 17.93
N PRO A 278 -3.94 23.12 18.90
CA PRO A 278 -4.10 24.56 18.64
C PRO A 278 -2.94 25.16 17.84
N ASN A 279 -1.78 24.47 17.77
CA ASN A 279 -0.58 24.94 17.08
C ASN A 279 -0.45 24.36 15.67
N LYS A 280 -1.35 23.48 15.26
CA LYS A 280 -1.32 22.77 13.98
C LYS A 280 -2.62 22.94 13.21
N PRO A 281 -2.57 22.78 11.88
CA PRO A 281 -1.40 22.58 11.01
C PRO A 281 -0.63 23.87 10.72
N TYR A 282 0.59 23.78 10.21
CA TYR A 282 1.42 24.92 9.84
C TYR A 282 0.88 25.68 8.61
N PHE A 283 0.51 24.95 7.54
CA PHE A 283 -0.04 25.56 6.33
C PHE A 283 -1.50 25.97 6.53
N ALA A 284 -1.87 27.18 6.03
CA ALA A 284 -3.24 27.70 6.14
C ALA A 284 -4.21 26.96 5.19
N THR A 285 -3.74 26.66 3.99
CA THR A 285 -4.51 25.99 2.94
C THR A 285 -3.66 24.95 2.23
N ILE A 286 -4.34 23.98 1.61
CA ILE A 286 -3.70 23.02 0.70
C ILE A 286 -4.43 23.06 -0.64
N ASN A 287 -3.67 23.14 -1.72
CA ASN A 287 -4.15 22.93 -3.08
C ASN A 287 -3.58 21.60 -3.59
N LEU A 288 -4.43 20.59 -3.71
CA LEU A 288 -4.11 19.31 -4.30
C LEU A 288 -4.61 19.28 -5.73
N LYS A 289 -3.71 19.48 -6.68
CA LYS A 289 -3.99 19.40 -8.10
C LYS A 289 -3.82 17.96 -8.58
N GLY A 290 -4.82 17.46 -9.26
CA GLY A 290 -4.80 16.14 -9.87
C GLY A 290 -4.69 16.19 -11.40
N GLY A 291 -4.42 15.03 -12.01
CA GLY A 291 -4.36 14.86 -13.46
C GLY A 291 -3.02 15.25 -14.10
N GLY A 292 -2.92 15.00 -15.41
CA GLY A 292 -1.69 15.20 -16.17
C GLY A 292 -0.83 13.94 -16.26
N ASP A 293 0.49 14.09 -16.17
CA ASP A 293 1.44 12.99 -16.23
C ASP A 293 2.56 13.15 -15.20
N SER A 294 3.24 12.04 -14.87
CA SER A 294 4.28 12.01 -13.85
C SER A 294 5.52 12.84 -14.19
N VAL A 295 5.85 13.01 -15.49
CA VAL A 295 7.01 13.83 -15.93
C VAL A 295 6.72 15.32 -15.73
N SER A 296 5.51 15.76 -16.09
CA SER A 296 5.07 17.14 -15.86
C SER A 296 4.98 17.47 -14.37
N ALA A 297 4.49 16.53 -13.55
CA ALA A 297 4.46 16.68 -12.10
C ALA A 297 5.88 16.78 -11.50
N ALA A 298 6.82 15.93 -11.94
CA ALA A 298 8.23 16.02 -11.53
C ALA A 298 8.83 17.36 -11.91
N ARG A 299 8.59 17.85 -13.14
CA ARG A 299 9.09 19.14 -13.62
C ARG A 299 8.61 20.30 -12.76
N ALA A 300 7.34 20.29 -12.37
CA ALA A 300 6.72 21.37 -11.58
C ALA A 300 7.36 21.54 -10.21
N VAL A 301 7.91 20.48 -9.61
CA VAL A 301 8.62 20.54 -8.34
C VAL A 301 10.13 20.73 -8.54
N LEU A 302 10.76 19.90 -9.40
CA LEU A 302 12.23 19.84 -9.53
C LEU A 302 12.82 21.00 -10.31
N GLN A 303 12.15 21.42 -11.40
CA GLN A 303 12.70 22.38 -12.35
C GLN A 303 12.10 23.78 -12.19
N THR A 304 10.77 23.92 -12.13
CA THR A 304 10.11 25.24 -12.08
C THR A 304 9.86 25.71 -10.65
N GLY A 305 9.62 24.80 -9.69
CA GLY A 305 9.31 25.12 -8.29
C GLY A 305 7.89 25.67 -8.10
N ASP A 306 6.96 25.36 -9.00
CA ASP A 306 5.58 25.82 -8.94
C ASP A 306 4.76 25.08 -7.87
N TYR A 307 5.23 23.86 -7.49
CA TYR A 307 4.61 22.98 -6.50
C TYR A 307 5.63 22.52 -5.46
N ASP A 308 5.12 22.12 -4.28
CA ASP A 308 5.93 21.71 -3.13
C ASP A 308 6.19 20.20 -3.09
N TYR A 309 5.27 19.41 -3.65
CA TYR A 309 5.32 17.95 -3.61
C TYR A 309 4.68 17.35 -4.87
N ALA A 310 5.28 16.29 -5.39
CA ALA A 310 4.71 15.51 -6.48
C ALA A 310 4.79 14.01 -6.16
N TRP A 311 3.63 13.36 -6.13
CA TRP A 311 3.44 11.97 -5.78
C TRP A 311 3.78 11.02 -6.93
N ASN A 312 4.36 9.84 -6.57
CA ASN A 312 4.47 8.63 -7.39
C ASN A 312 5.10 8.87 -8.76
N LEU A 313 6.36 9.32 -8.76
CA LEU A 313 7.11 9.63 -9.96
C LEU A 313 7.53 8.37 -10.73
N GLN A 314 6.59 7.77 -11.45
CA GLN A 314 6.87 6.68 -12.38
C GLN A 314 7.52 7.26 -13.65
N VAL A 315 8.75 7.72 -13.49
CA VAL A 315 9.57 8.39 -14.51
C VAL A 315 10.94 7.75 -14.53
N GLU A 316 11.50 7.64 -15.71
CA GLU A 316 12.85 7.10 -15.89
C GLU A 316 13.90 7.92 -15.14
N PRO A 317 14.88 7.26 -14.50
CA PRO A 317 15.90 7.95 -13.70
C PRO A 317 16.62 9.08 -14.46
N GLN A 318 16.98 8.87 -15.71
CA GLN A 318 17.69 9.86 -16.54
C GLN A 318 16.87 11.14 -16.74
N ILE A 319 15.55 11.02 -16.83
CA ILE A 319 14.65 12.18 -16.96
C ILE A 319 14.58 12.92 -15.62
N LEU A 320 14.46 12.19 -14.50
CA LEU A 320 14.45 12.78 -13.17
C LEU A 320 15.74 13.52 -12.84
N ASP A 321 16.90 12.93 -13.18
CA ASP A 321 18.21 13.52 -13.02
C ASP A 321 18.34 14.84 -13.80
N GLU A 322 17.82 14.87 -15.04
CA GLU A 322 17.82 16.08 -15.86
C GLU A 322 16.92 17.18 -15.28
N LEU A 323 15.72 16.83 -14.82
CA LEU A 323 14.79 17.76 -14.18
C LEU A 323 15.34 18.31 -12.86
N ALA A 324 16.05 17.49 -12.08
CA ALA A 324 16.65 17.87 -10.80
C ALA A 324 17.76 18.92 -10.95
N LYS A 325 18.38 19.06 -12.14
CA LYS A 325 19.33 20.14 -12.42
C LYS A 325 18.71 21.54 -12.32
N GLY A 326 17.37 21.64 -12.35
CA GLY A 326 16.66 22.89 -12.08
C GLY A 326 16.87 23.44 -10.67
N GLY A 327 17.27 22.59 -9.71
CA GLY A 327 17.69 22.97 -8.36
C GLY A 327 16.58 23.50 -7.46
N LYS A 328 15.28 23.30 -7.84
CA LYS A 328 14.13 23.76 -7.05
C LYS A 328 13.68 22.74 -6.02
N GLY A 329 13.92 21.47 -6.28
CA GLY A 329 13.54 20.35 -5.44
C GLY A 329 14.49 19.17 -5.62
N LYS A 330 14.15 18.06 -4.98
CA LYS A 330 14.88 16.79 -5.05
C LYS A 330 13.94 15.60 -5.19
N VAL A 331 14.45 14.52 -5.76
CA VAL A 331 13.77 13.22 -5.80
C VAL A 331 14.11 12.46 -4.53
N VAL A 332 13.09 11.84 -3.92
CA VAL A 332 13.24 10.93 -2.80
C VAL A 332 12.64 9.58 -3.18
N THR A 333 13.35 8.49 -2.87
CA THR A 333 12.90 7.12 -3.07
C THR A 333 12.75 6.46 -1.70
N ALA A 334 11.53 6.18 -1.31
CA ALA A 334 11.22 5.44 -0.08
C ALA A 334 11.16 3.95 -0.39
N ARG A 335 11.98 3.13 0.28
CA ARG A 335 11.92 1.67 0.14
C ARG A 335 10.62 1.13 0.71
N GLY A 336 10.09 0.07 0.07
CA GLY A 336 8.83 -0.50 0.48
C GLY A 336 8.57 -1.92 -0.02
N THR A 337 7.31 -2.33 0.13
CA THR A 337 6.80 -3.67 -0.18
C THR A 337 6.15 -3.73 -1.56
N SER A 338 6.14 -2.61 -2.29
CA SER A 338 5.45 -2.45 -3.58
C SER A 338 6.05 -3.36 -4.66
N VAL A 339 5.19 -4.10 -5.38
CA VAL A 339 5.60 -4.99 -6.48
C VAL A 339 4.86 -4.63 -7.76
N GLU A 340 5.61 -4.24 -8.79
CA GLU A 340 5.10 -4.20 -10.17
C GLU A 340 5.02 -5.62 -10.69
N ARG A 341 3.84 -6.05 -11.17
CA ARG A 341 3.59 -7.44 -11.51
C ARG A 341 2.59 -7.61 -12.64
N LEU A 342 2.65 -8.76 -13.31
CA LEU A 342 1.61 -9.21 -14.23
C LEU A 342 0.63 -10.08 -13.47
N MET A 343 -0.65 -9.75 -13.57
CA MET A 343 -1.77 -10.51 -13.06
C MET A 343 -2.39 -11.29 -14.23
N LEU A 344 -2.47 -12.62 -14.12
CA LEU A 344 -3.01 -13.49 -15.16
C LEU A 344 -4.47 -13.81 -14.88
N ASN A 345 -5.34 -13.75 -15.88
CA ASN A 345 -6.73 -14.14 -15.76
C ASN A 345 -6.88 -15.66 -15.85
N PHE A 346 -7.45 -16.30 -14.86
CA PHE A 346 -7.68 -17.75 -14.85
C PHE A 346 -9.04 -18.14 -15.47
N SER A 347 -9.87 -17.16 -15.83
CA SER A 347 -11.16 -17.36 -16.51
C SER A 347 -11.16 -16.74 -17.91
N ASP A 348 -11.98 -17.27 -18.78
CA ASP A 348 -12.08 -16.83 -20.20
C ASP A 348 -12.69 -15.42 -20.29
N PRO A 349 -11.94 -14.40 -20.72
CA PRO A 349 -12.43 -13.03 -20.84
C PRO A 349 -13.35 -12.82 -22.05
N ASN A 350 -13.47 -13.82 -22.94
CA ASN A 350 -14.27 -13.73 -24.16
C ASN A 350 -15.58 -14.51 -24.08
N LYS A 351 -15.70 -15.42 -23.10
CA LYS A 351 -16.92 -16.22 -22.91
C LYS A 351 -17.85 -15.54 -21.94
N GLU A 352 -19.05 -15.23 -22.42
CA GLU A 352 -20.12 -14.65 -21.59
C GLU A 352 -20.98 -15.74 -20.95
N VAL A 353 -21.21 -15.64 -19.64
CA VAL A 353 -22.11 -16.47 -18.85
C VAL A 353 -22.90 -15.55 -17.92
N ASP A 354 -24.22 -15.65 -17.93
CA ASP A 354 -25.14 -14.87 -17.08
C ASP A 354 -24.92 -13.33 -17.17
N GLY A 355 -24.52 -12.86 -18.34
CA GLY A 355 -24.27 -11.44 -18.62
C GLY A 355 -22.98 -10.91 -17.98
N GLN A 356 -21.98 -11.77 -17.81
CA GLN A 356 -20.60 -11.41 -17.43
C GLN A 356 -19.60 -12.24 -18.22
N ARG A 357 -18.42 -11.66 -18.47
CA ARG A 357 -17.22 -12.36 -18.95
C ARG A 357 -16.30 -12.66 -17.77
N SER A 358 -15.25 -13.43 -17.98
CA SER A 358 -14.35 -13.87 -16.90
C SER A 358 -15.10 -14.49 -15.72
N GLU A 359 -16.13 -15.32 -16.02
CA GLU A 359 -16.88 -16.06 -15.03
C GLU A 359 -16.03 -17.20 -14.45
N MET A 360 -16.03 -17.39 -13.13
CA MET A 360 -15.05 -18.23 -12.41
C MET A 360 -15.07 -19.73 -12.78
N HIS A 361 -16.16 -20.23 -13.35
CA HIS A 361 -16.28 -21.63 -13.81
C HIS A 361 -15.94 -21.79 -15.31
N THR A 362 -15.53 -20.73 -15.98
CA THR A 362 -15.09 -20.76 -17.37
C THR A 362 -13.56 -20.69 -17.44
N PRO A 363 -12.83 -21.82 -17.44
CA PRO A 363 -11.37 -21.77 -17.40
C PRO A 363 -10.80 -21.05 -18.63
N HIS A 364 -9.74 -20.28 -18.40
CA HIS A 364 -9.06 -19.55 -19.46
C HIS A 364 -8.53 -20.51 -20.52
N PRO A 365 -8.72 -20.26 -21.82
CA PRO A 365 -8.42 -21.22 -22.89
C PRO A 365 -6.95 -21.65 -22.94
N TYR A 366 -6.00 -20.82 -22.49
CA TYR A 366 -4.59 -21.17 -22.46
C TYR A 366 -3.90 -20.86 -21.10
N PHE A 367 -4.32 -19.92 -20.26
CA PHE A 367 -3.72 -19.73 -18.94
C PHE A 367 -4.14 -20.78 -17.91
N SER A 368 -5.14 -21.60 -18.19
CA SER A 368 -5.39 -22.84 -17.44
C SER A 368 -4.21 -23.84 -17.56
N HIS A 369 -3.40 -23.72 -18.60
CA HIS A 369 -2.23 -24.55 -18.88
C HIS A 369 -0.97 -23.94 -18.24
N LYS A 370 -0.37 -24.65 -17.27
CA LYS A 370 0.80 -24.16 -16.52
C LYS A 370 2.01 -23.91 -17.42
N GLU A 371 2.23 -24.73 -18.44
CA GLU A 371 3.31 -24.56 -19.40
C GLU A 371 3.25 -23.24 -20.16
N VAL A 372 2.05 -22.73 -20.45
CA VAL A 372 1.88 -21.42 -21.11
C VAL A 372 2.26 -20.30 -20.15
N ARG A 373 1.86 -20.40 -18.87
CA ARG A 373 2.25 -19.43 -17.85
C ARG A 373 3.77 -19.46 -17.58
N GLN A 374 4.39 -20.65 -17.59
CA GLN A 374 5.84 -20.80 -17.46
C GLN A 374 6.60 -20.16 -18.63
N ALA A 375 6.15 -20.35 -19.87
CA ALA A 375 6.73 -19.69 -21.03
C ALA A 375 6.58 -18.16 -20.93
N LEU A 376 5.40 -17.67 -20.54
CA LEU A 376 5.17 -16.24 -20.32
C LEU A 376 6.12 -15.68 -19.25
N ASN A 377 6.33 -16.37 -18.13
CA ASN A 377 7.24 -15.91 -17.07
C ASN A 377 8.69 -15.76 -17.58
N LEU A 378 9.12 -16.63 -18.50
CA LEU A 378 10.43 -16.56 -19.15
C LEU A 378 10.58 -15.41 -20.17
N SER A 379 9.49 -14.75 -20.56
CA SER A 379 9.53 -13.56 -21.44
C SER A 379 9.95 -12.28 -20.72
N ALA A 380 9.95 -12.29 -19.38
CA ALA A 380 10.17 -11.10 -18.56
C ALA A 380 11.67 -10.88 -18.28
N ASP A 381 12.32 -10.02 -19.05
CA ASP A 381 13.68 -9.54 -18.78
C ASP A 381 13.66 -8.49 -17.62
N ARG A 382 13.53 -9.02 -16.39
CA ARG A 382 13.40 -8.20 -15.19
C ARG A 382 14.60 -7.31 -14.93
N GLU A 383 15.80 -7.82 -15.24
CA GLU A 383 17.06 -7.08 -15.08
C GLU A 383 17.09 -5.84 -15.98
N MET A 384 16.78 -6.03 -17.26
CA MET A 384 16.73 -4.93 -18.23
C MET A 384 15.60 -3.95 -17.89
N ILE A 385 14.40 -4.45 -17.53
CA ILE A 385 13.25 -3.62 -17.16
C ILE A 385 13.61 -2.75 -15.95
N SER A 386 14.10 -3.35 -14.85
CA SER A 386 14.50 -2.62 -13.65
C SER A 386 15.57 -1.57 -13.97
N LYS A 387 16.64 -1.95 -14.64
CA LYS A 387 17.78 -1.09 -14.93
C LYS A 387 17.44 0.08 -15.86
N GLN A 388 16.55 -0.12 -16.83
CA GLN A 388 16.26 0.90 -17.85
C GLN A 388 15.13 1.84 -17.45
N PHE A 389 14.13 1.34 -16.71
CA PHE A 389 12.88 2.07 -16.48
C PHE A 389 12.63 2.43 -15.02
N TYR A 390 13.34 1.80 -14.09
CA TYR A 390 13.23 2.04 -12.65
C TYR A 390 14.56 2.59 -12.10
N SER A 391 14.75 2.61 -10.81
CA SER A 391 16.00 3.08 -10.18
C SER A 391 16.80 1.91 -9.58
N PRO A 392 18.09 2.12 -9.25
CA PRO A 392 18.89 1.09 -8.56
C PRO A 392 18.29 0.64 -7.21
N GLU A 393 17.47 1.48 -6.60
CA GLU A 393 16.75 1.17 -5.36
C GLU A 393 15.51 0.32 -5.59
N GLU A 394 15.14 0.09 -6.86
CA GLU A 394 13.98 -0.70 -7.29
C GLU A 394 14.43 -1.98 -8.03
N PRO A 395 14.99 -2.98 -7.32
CA PRO A 395 15.58 -4.16 -7.94
C PRO A 395 14.54 -5.09 -8.56
N PRO A 396 14.95 -5.95 -9.51
CA PRO A 396 14.10 -7.04 -9.98
C PRO A 396 13.74 -7.99 -8.84
N THR A 397 12.55 -8.59 -8.90
CA THR A 397 12.10 -9.55 -7.88
C THR A 397 11.43 -10.77 -8.47
N ALA A 398 11.60 -11.92 -7.79
CA ALA A 398 10.85 -13.13 -8.02
C ALA A 398 9.67 -13.29 -7.05
N ASN A 399 9.54 -12.41 -6.04
CA ASN A 399 8.56 -12.54 -4.98
C ASN A 399 7.42 -11.55 -5.12
N ILE A 400 6.24 -11.96 -4.67
CA ILE A 400 5.11 -11.08 -4.47
C ILE A 400 5.14 -10.44 -3.07
N LEU A 401 5.73 -11.14 -2.09
CA LEU A 401 6.06 -10.59 -0.78
C LEU A 401 7.54 -10.23 -0.74
N THR A 402 7.83 -8.95 -0.66
CA THR A 402 9.18 -8.38 -0.57
C THR A 402 9.16 -7.16 0.35
N GLY A 403 10.30 -6.79 0.92
CA GLY A 403 10.40 -5.64 1.82
C GLY A 403 9.93 -5.90 3.26
N ILE A 404 9.31 -7.06 3.56
CA ILE A 404 8.95 -7.49 4.92
C ILE A 404 9.89 -8.62 5.32
N ALA A 405 11.05 -8.27 5.85
CA ALA A 405 12.20 -9.15 6.01
C ALA A 405 11.93 -10.57 6.55
N PRO A 406 11.09 -10.82 7.58
CA PRO A 406 10.88 -12.20 8.06
C PRO A 406 10.02 -13.05 7.12
N MET A 407 9.28 -12.42 6.19
CA MET A 407 8.31 -13.08 5.31
C MET A 407 8.80 -13.15 3.86
N GLU A 408 9.99 -12.66 3.57
CA GLU A 408 10.55 -12.68 2.22
C GLU A 408 11.16 -14.04 1.89
N SER A 409 10.61 -14.71 0.88
CA SER A 409 11.07 -16.03 0.43
C SER A 409 12.48 -15.96 -0.16
N LYS A 410 13.27 -16.99 0.14
CA LYS A 410 14.56 -17.28 -0.49
C LYS A 410 14.51 -18.51 -1.41
N ASN A 411 13.33 -19.11 -1.59
CA ASN A 411 13.12 -20.37 -2.32
C ASN A 411 12.77 -20.13 -3.78
N THR A 412 12.48 -18.90 -4.17
CA THR A 412 12.04 -18.53 -5.51
C THR A 412 13.16 -17.91 -6.32
N SER A 413 13.04 -18.01 -7.63
CA SER A 413 13.96 -17.41 -8.59
C SER A 413 13.24 -17.06 -9.87
N TRP A 414 13.87 -16.28 -10.73
CA TRP A 414 13.38 -15.95 -12.06
C TRP A 414 14.50 -16.12 -13.10
N ALA A 415 14.08 -16.25 -14.36
CA ALA A 415 14.99 -16.27 -15.49
C ALA A 415 14.34 -15.54 -16.68
N PHE A 416 15.17 -15.03 -17.58
CA PHE A 416 14.77 -14.57 -18.90
C PHE A 416 15.36 -15.53 -19.92
N ASP A 417 14.51 -16.26 -20.63
CA ASP A 417 14.95 -17.25 -21.61
C ASP A 417 13.84 -17.53 -22.65
N VAL A 418 13.88 -16.79 -23.75
CA VAL A 418 12.91 -16.91 -24.84
C VAL A 418 12.98 -18.28 -25.52
N GLU A 419 14.18 -18.84 -25.70
CA GLU A 419 14.35 -20.14 -26.38
C GLU A 419 13.80 -21.29 -25.53
N LYS A 420 14.05 -21.25 -24.21
CA LYS A 420 13.43 -22.21 -23.28
C LYS A 420 11.89 -22.06 -23.25
N GLY A 421 11.37 -20.84 -23.32
CA GLY A 421 9.93 -20.60 -23.42
C GLY A 421 9.32 -21.23 -24.69
N LYS A 422 9.97 -21.06 -25.83
CA LYS A 422 9.59 -21.75 -27.10
C LYS A 422 9.57 -23.28 -26.95
N GLN A 423 10.60 -23.82 -26.31
CA GLN A 423 10.73 -25.26 -26.13
C GLN A 423 9.61 -25.82 -25.24
N ILE A 424 9.32 -25.16 -24.14
CA ILE A 424 8.20 -25.53 -23.22
C ILE A 424 6.88 -25.59 -23.99
N LEU A 425 6.58 -24.56 -24.78
CA LEU A 425 5.36 -24.52 -25.59
C LEU A 425 5.33 -25.63 -26.63
N GLU A 426 6.45 -25.86 -27.31
CA GLU A 426 6.59 -26.92 -28.33
C GLU A 426 6.35 -28.31 -27.75
N ASP A 427 6.98 -28.63 -26.61
CA ASP A 427 6.86 -29.90 -25.90
C ASP A 427 5.45 -30.14 -25.37
N ALA A 428 4.76 -29.06 -24.98
CA ALA A 428 3.37 -29.10 -24.55
C ALA A 428 2.33 -29.16 -25.68
N GLY A 429 2.80 -29.20 -26.96
CA GLY A 429 1.94 -29.35 -28.14
C GLY A 429 1.40 -28.06 -28.71
N TRP A 430 1.84 -26.89 -28.21
CA TRP A 430 1.54 -25.59 -28.81
C TRP A 430 2.41 -25.36 -30.04
N LYS A 431 1.90 -25.67 -31.23
CA LYS A 431 2.66 -25.64 -32.49
C LYS A 431 2.44 -24.32 -33.24
N MET A 432 3.46 -23.87 -33.98
CA MET A 432 3.31 -22.69 -34.85
C MET A 432 2.29 -22.97 -35.94
N ASN A 433 1.32 -22.07 -36.07
CA ASN A 433 0.36 -22.00 -37.17
C ASN A 433 0.41 -20.57 -37.75
N GLY A 434 1.17 -20.37 -38.82
CA GLY A 434 1.55 -19.03 -39.27
C GLY A 434 2.45 -18.33 -38.24
N ASP A 435 2.04 -17.14 -37.80
CA ASP A 435 2.80 -16.33 -36.85
C ASP A 435 2.39 -16.55 -35.38
N VAL A 436 1.42 -17.43 -35.11
CA VAL A 436 0.89 -17.68 -33.75
C VAL A 436 0.93 -19.17 -33.43
N ARG A 437 1.17 -19.50 -32.16
CA ARG A 437 1.05 -20.89 -31.69
C ARG A 437 -0.41 -21.25 -31.44
N GLU A 438 -0.72 -22.51 -31.78
CA GLU A 438 -2.06 -23.08 -31.66
C GLU A 438 -1.99 -24.48 -31.06
N LYS A 439 -2.98 -24.86 -30.27
CA LYS A 439 -3.23 -26.21 -29.78
C LYS A 439 -4.73 -26.43 -29.69
N ASP A 440 -5.22 -27.53 -30.27
CA ASP A 440 -6.65 -27.92 -30.24
C ASP A 440 -7.60 -26.82 -30.73
N GLY A 441 -7.18 -26.02 -31.73
CA GLY A 441 -7.93 -24.91 -32.28
C GLY A 441 -7.87 -23.60 -31.45
N VAL A 442 -7.15 -23.59 -30.33
CA VAL A 442 -6.94 -22.42 -29.51
C VAL A 442 -5.61 -21.75 -29.86
N GLN A 443 -5.65 -20.48 -30.22
CA GLN A 443 -4.46 -19.66 -30.50
C GLN A 443 -4.02 -18.85 -29.29
N LEU A 444 -2.71 -18.62 -29.13
CA LEU A 444 -2.14 -17.77 -28.10
C LEU A 444 -2.31 -16.27 -28.45
N ASN A 445 -3.56 -15.82 -28.57
CA ASN A 445 -3.91 -14.42 -28.76
C ASN A 445 -4.11 -13.75 -27.39
N LEU A 446 -3.26 -12.76 -27.05
CA LEU A 446 -3.14 -12.20 -25.72
C LEU A 446 -3.51 -10.71 -25.72
N VAL A 447 -4.51 -10.31 -24.95
CA VAL A 447 -4.79 -8.91 -24.61
C VAL A 447 -4.10 -8.55 -23.30
N TYR A 448 -3.13 -7.63 -23.38
CA TYR A 448 -2.33 -7.19 -22.25
C TYR A 448 -2.66 -5.73 -21.88
N ALA A 449 -3.36 -5.55 -20.75
CA ALA A 449 -3.82 -4.25 -20.26
C ALA A 449 -2.88 -3.65 -19.21
N THR A 450 -2.80 -2.33 -19.16
CA THR A 450 -2.19 -1.56 -18.07
C THR A 450 -2.72 -0.12 -18.05
N THR A 451 -2.36 0.65 -17.03
CA THR A 451 -2.69 2.08 -17.00
C THR A 451 -1.78 2.89 -17.93
N ILE A 452 -2.28 4.03 -18.42
CA ILE A 452 -1.49 4.99 -19.21
C ILE A 452 -0.35 5.51 -18.32
N ASN A 453 0.87 5.05 -18.60
CA ASN A 453 2.07 5.38 -17.86
C ASN A 453 3.30 5.08 -18.72
N PRO A 454 4.25 6.02 -18.90
CA PRO A 454 5.41 5.83 -19.79
C PRO A 454 6.26 4.61 -19.45
N VAL A 455 6.54 4.37 -18.17
CA VAL A 455 7.33 3.21 -17.71
C VAL A 455 6.61 1.90 -18.03
N ARG A 456 5.30 1.83 -17.74
CA ARG A 456 4.48 0.65 -18.03
C ARG A 456 4.32 0.39 -19.52
N GLN A 457 4.13 1.43 -20.33
CA GLN A 457 4.04 1.31 -21.79
C GLN A 457 5.32 0.73 -22.39
N LYS A 458 6.50 1.15 -21.90
CA LYS A 458 7.80 0.60 -22.32
C LYS A 458 7.97 -0.84 -21.83
N THR A 459 7.57 -1.15 -20.61
CA THR A 459 7.58 -2.52 -20.07
C THR A 459 6.67 -3.44 -20.90
N GLN A 460 5.46 -2.99 -21.27
CA GLN A 460 4.57 -3.73 -22.18
C GLN A 460 5.24 -4.02 -23.53
N ALA A 461 5.92 -3.03 -24.11
CA ALA A 461 6.57 -3.20 -25.40
C ALA A 461 7.71 -4.23 -25.36
N VAL A 462 8.48 -4.26 -24.26
CA VAL A 462 9.55 -5.26 -24.03
C VAL A 462 8.96 -6.65 -23.93
N LEU A 463 7.96 -6.83 -23.07
CA LEU A 463 7.29 -8.14 -22.89
C LEU A 463 6.60 -8.59 -24.17
N LYS A 464 5.90 -7.70 -24.87
CA LYS A 464 5.29 -8.01 -26.17
C LYS A 464 6.31 -8.57 -27.14
N LYS A 465 7.48 -7.92 -27.30
CA LYS A 465 8.53 -8.38 -28.21
C LYS A 465 8.99 -9.80 -27.87
N ALA A 466 9.22 -10.11 -26.60
CA ALA A 466 9.66 -11.43 -26.17
C ALA A 466 8.56 -12.49 -26.36
N LEU A 467 7.31 -12.17 -26.04
CA LEU A 467 6.16 -13.06 -26.22
C LEU A 467 5.90 -13.35 -27.70
N GLU A 468 5.97 -12.35 -28.58
CA GLU A 468 5.79 -12.54 -30.03
C GLU A 468 6.91 -13.43 -30.62
N GLN A 469 8.12 -13.33 -30.11
CA GLN A 469 9.20 -14.28 -30.48
C GLN A 469 8.87 -15.72 -30.06
N MET A 470 8.10 -15.91 -28.98
CA MET A 470 7.65 -17.24 -28.53
C MET A 470 6.43 -17.76 -29.29
N GLY A 471 5.81 -16.95 -30.18
CA GLY A 471 4.63 -17.30 -30.96
C GLY A 471 3.30 -16.90 -30.33
N PHE A 472 3.30 -15.95 -29.41
CA PHE A 472 2.07 -15.25 -29.01
C PHE A 472 1.74 -14.14 -30.00
N LYS A 473 0.47 -13.80 -30.12
CA LYS A 473 0.00 -12.56 -30.78
C LYS A 473 -0.49 -11.63 -29.70
N VAL A 474 0.21 -10.49 -29.48
CA VAL A 474 -0.05 -9.61 -28.34
C VAL A 474 -0.69 -8.31 -28.76
N GLN A 475 -1.89 -8.05 -28.24
CA GLN A 475 -2.57 -6.76 -28.33
C GLN A 475 -2.34 -5.99 -27.03
N LEU A 476 -1.78 -4.78 -27.11
CA LEU A 476 -1.61 -3.91 -25.96
C LEU A 476 -2.86 -3.04 -25.76
N GLN A 477 -3.32 -2.95 -24.52
CA GLN A 477 -4.39 -2.06 -24.09
C GLN A 477 -3.87 -1.13 -23.01
N GLN A 478 -4.16 0.17 -23.16
CA GLN A 478 -3.77 1.21 -22.23
C GLN A 478 -5.02 1.96 -21.78
N ILE A 479 -5.27 1.95 -20.47
CA ILE A 479 -6.50 2.43 -19.85
C ILE A 479 -6.16 3.62 -18.96
N ASP A 480 -6.96 4.66 -18.96
CA ASP A 480 -6.83 5.75 -18.00
C ASP A 480 -6.96 5.21 -16.57
N SER A 481 -6.10 5.66 -15.66
CA SER A 481 -6.09 5.15 -14.30
C SER A 481 -7.38 5.44 -13.52
N GLY A 482 -8.04 6.55 -13.83
CA GLY A 482 -9.36 6.88 -13.27
C GLY A 482 -10.44 5.89 -13.69
N ILE A 483 -10.31 5.28 -14.89
CA ILE A 483 -11.21 4.22 -15.37
C ILE A 483 -10.76 2.85 -14.86
N PHE A 484 -9.46 2.55 -14.93
CA PHE A 484 -8.91 1.24 -14.53
C PHE A 484 -9.22 0.88 -13.06
N PHE A 485 -9.21 1.88 -12.17
CA PHE A 485 -9.51 1.73 -10.74
C PHE A 485 -10.89 2.25 -10.32
N ASP A 486 -11.78 2.55 -11.26
CA ASP A 486 -13.16 2.96 -10.96
C ASP A 486 -14.07 1.73 -10.77
N THR A 487 -14.72 1.65 -9.62
CA THR A 487 -15.57 0.52 -9.19
C THR A 487 -17.01 0.60 -9.67
N ALA A 488 -17.36 1.61 -10.50
CA ALA A 488 -18.71 1.72 -11.04
C ALA A 488 -19.14 0.39 -11.71
N PRO A 489 -20.30 -0.20 -11.38
CA PRO A 489 -20.69 -1.54 -11.86
C PRO A 489 -20.74 -1.69 -13.38
N GLY A 490 -20.94 -0.60 -14.11
CA GLY A 490 -20.94 -0.57 -15.58
C GLY A 490 -19.55 -0.39 -16.21
N ASN A 491 -18.49 -0.27 -15.43
CA ASN A 491 -17.14 -0.05 -15.94
C ASN A 491 -16.44 -1.36 -16.31
N GLU A 492 -16.62 -1.80 -17.54
CA GLU A 492 -15.99 -3.03 -18.06
C GLU A 492 -14.45 -2.98 -18.15
N GLN A 493 -13.84 -1.81 -18.01
CA GLN A 493 -12.38 -1.64 -18.04
C GLN A 493 -11.73 -1.69 -16.66
N ASN A 494 -12.53 -1.81 -15.60
CA ASN A 494 -12.03 -1.97 -14.23
C ASN A 494 -11.18 -3.24 -14.10
N PHE A 495 -10.09 -3.16 -13.34
CA PHE A 495 -9.18 -4.30 -13.14
C PHE A 495 -9.85 -5.50 -12.44
N GLY A 496 -10.89 -5.29 -11.63
CA GLY A 496 -11.67 -6.33 -10.95
C GLY A 496 -12.56 -7.14 -11.91
N HIS A 497 -13.06 -6.52 -12.99
CA HIS A 497 -13.78 -7.23 -14.07
C HIS A 497 -12.83 -8.12 -14.87
N MET A 498 -11.59 -7.65 -15.11
CA MET A 498 -10.54 -8.37 -15.82
C MET A 498 -10.99 -8.94 -17.18
N TYR A 499 -11.63 -8.09 -18.00
CA TYR A 499 -12.12 -8.46 -19.34
C TYR A 499 -11.00 -8.43 -20.40
N TYR A 500 -9.83 -8.89 -20.01
CA TYR A 500 -8.60 -9.08 -20.79
C TYR A 500 -7.83 -10.28 -20.23
N ASP A 501 -6.83 -10.75 -20.94
CA ASP A 501 -6.09 -11.97 -20.54
C ASP A 501 -5.12 -11.71 -19.39
N MET A 502 -4.42 -10.58 -19.41
CA MET A 502 -3.56 -10.17 -18.31
C MET A 502 -3.50 -8.65 -18.15
N ASN A 503 -3.15 -8.20 -16.96
CA ASN A 503 -2.85 -6.80 -16.71
C ASN A 503 -1.55 -6.60 -15.91
N MET A 504 -1.08 -5.35 -15.88
CA MET A 504 0.08 -4.94 -15.09
C MET A 504 -0.25 -3.71 -14.25
N TYR A 505 0.00 -3.80 -12.95
CA TYR A 505 -0.03 -2.69 -12.02
C TYR A 505 0.76 -3.01 -10.76
N THR A 506 1.08 -1.98 -9.97
CA THR A 506 1.73 -2.13 -8.66
C THR A 506 0.70 -2.31 -7.55
N ASN A 507 1.01 -3.16 -6.59
CA ASN A 507 0.33 -3.22 -5.31
C ASN A 507 1.32 -3.64 -4.21
N ASN A 508 0.94 -3.49 -2.95
CA ASN A 508 1.78 -3.68 -1.78
C ASN A 508 0.96 -4.17 -0.59
N SER A 509 1.65 -4.62 0.45
CA SER A 509 1.02 -4.75 1.76
C SER A 509 0.89 -3.36 2.39
N THR A 510 -0.32 -2.95 2.70
CA THR A 510 -0.62 -1.69 3.41
C THR A 510 -0.57 -1.83 4.93
N THR A 511 -0.21 -3.02 5.42
CA THR A 511 -0.02 -3.33 6.84
C THR A 511 1.25 -4.14 7.03
N PRO A 512 1.89 -4.08 8.21
CA PRO A 512 3.09 -4.85 8.51
C PRO A 512 2.88 -6.37 8.44
N ILE A 513 1.62 -6.81 8.46
CA ILE A 513 1.21 -8.22 8.38
C ILE A 513 0.37 -8.39 7.13
N PRO A 514 0.87 -9.10 6.10
CA PRO A 514 0.31 -9.04 4.75
C PRO A 514 -0.95 -9.90 4.53
N VAL A 515 -1.80 -10.12 5.53
CA VAL A 515 -3.06 -10.89 5.39
C VAL A 515 -3.95 -10.22 4.35
N ALA A 516 -4.20 -8.93 4.50
CA ALA A 516 -5.06 -8.16 3.58
C ALA A 516 -4.48 -8.03 2.15
N TYR A 517 -3.18 -8.21 1.98
CA TYR A 517 -2.54 -8.26 0.66
C TYR A 517 -2.66 -9.64 0.03
N MET A 518 -2.38 -10.69 0.80
CA MET A 518 -2.38 -12.08 0.31
C MET A 518 -3.80 -12.63 0.07
N ILE A 519 -4.84 -12.01 0.62
CA ILE A 519 -6.24 -12.34 0.31
C ILE A 519 -6.57 -12.17 -1.18
N GLY A 520 -5.79 -11.37 -1.91
CA GLY A 520 -5.94 -11.16 -3.35
C GLY A 520 -5.81 -12.43 -4.22
N TRP A 521 -5.36 -13.56 -3.66
CA TRP A 521 -5.28 -14.86 -4.32
C TRP A 521 -6.08 -15.97 -3.63
N TYR A 522 -6.71 -15.66 -2.52
CA TYR A 522 -7.63 -16.54 -1.80
C TYR A 522 -8.97 -16.62 -2.54
N ALA A 523 -9.44 -17.82 -2.84
CA ALA A 523 -10.75 -17.99 -3.46
C ALA A 523 -11.88 -17.95 -2.43
N GLY A 524 -11.66 -18.54 -1.28
CA GLY A 524 -12.65 -18.72 -0.23
C GLY A 524 -13.61 -19.89 -0.50
N PRO A 525 -14.45 -20.25 0.49
CA PRO A 525 -15.47 -21.25 0.32
C PRO A 525 -16.34 -20.94 -0.91
N GLU A 526 -16.48 -21.93 -1.80
CA GLU A 526 -17.29 -21.79 -3.04
C GLU A 526 -16.92 -20.60 -3.95
N GLY A 527 -15.70 -20.01 -3.76
CA GLY A 527 -15.23 -18.87 -4.56
C GLY A 527 -15.82 -17.52 -4.12
N GLU A 528 -16.31 -17.39 -2.91
CA GLU A 528 -16.97 -16.16 -2.42
C GLU A 528 -16.08 -14.91 -2.46
N ASN A 529 -14.75 -15.06 -2.38
CA ASN A 529 -13.80 -13.96 -2.49
C ASN A 529 -13.32 -13.70 -3.94
N ILE A 530 -13.80 -14.44 -4.91
CA ILE A 530 -13.52 -14.17 -6.32
C ILE A 530 -14.44 -13.04 -6.79
N ALA A 531 -13.86 -12.02 -7.45
CA ALA A 531 -14.61 -10.89 -7.99
C ALA A 531 -15.55 -11.35 -9.10
N GLN A 532 -16.87 -11.32 -8.87
CA GLN A 532 -17.92 -11.76 -9.80
C GLN A 532 -19.12 -10.82 -9.73
N LYS A 533 -19.94 -10.82 -10.79
CA LYS A 533 -21.20 -10.05 -10.82
C LYS A 533 -22.13 -10.37 -9.65
N SER A 534 -22.16 -11.63 -9.20
CA SER A 534 -22.98 -12.10 -8.10
C SER A 534 -22.64 -11.44 -6.74
N ASN A 535 -21.39 -11.02 -6.55
CA ASN A 535 -20.96 -10.29 -5.35
C ASN A 535 -20.66 -8.81 -5.63
N GLY A 536 -21.20 -8.24 -6.72
CA GLY A 536 -21.01 -6.85 -7.10
C GLY A 536 -19.54 -6.49 -7.40
N TRP A 537 -18.72 -7.46 -7.81
CA TRP A 537 -17.29 -7.33 -8.08
C TRP A 537 -16.45 -6.98 -6.85
N ASN A 538 -16.98 -7.19 -5.64
CA ASN A 538 -16.32 -6.85 -4.35
C ASN A 538 -15.33 -7.91 -3.86
N GLY A 539 -15.20 -9.07 -4.54
CA GLY A 539 -14.16 -10.05 -4.24
C GLY A 539 -12.76 -9.49 -4.47
N GLN A 540 -11.82 -9.80 -3.57
CA GLN A 540 -10.44 -9.32 -3.68
C GLN A 540 -9.62 -10.11 -4.72
N ASN A 541 -10.03 -11.34 -5.03
CA ASN A 541 -9.39 -12.21 -6.03
C ASN A 541 -9.88 -11.88 -7.45
N ALA A 542 -9.30 -10.84 -8.04
CA ALA A 542 -9.63 -10.39 -9.39
C ALA A 542 -9.15 -11.37 -10.49
N GLN A 543 -8.15 -12.20 -10.21
CA GLN A 543 -7.58 -13.16 -11.17
C GLN A 543 -8.41 -14.44 -11.36
N ARG A 544 -9.37 -14.71 -10.49
CA ARG A 544 -10.10 -16.00 -10.43
C ARG A 544 -9.17 -17.18 -10.17
N TYR A 545 -8.03 -16.93 -9.54
CA TYR A 545 -7.13 -17.98 -9.10
C TYR A 545 -7.83 -18.86 -8.05
N ASN A 546 -7.80 -20.16 -8.24
CA ASN A 546 -8.43 -21.10 -7.33
C ASN A 546 -7.46 -22.25 -7.06
N ASN A 547 -6.85 -22.25 -5.87
CA ASN A 547 -5.91 -23.27 -5.44
C ASN A 547 -6.23 -23.68 -3.99
N PRO A 548 -6.77 -24.90 -3.78
CA PRO A 548 -7.16 -25.37 -2.44
C PRO A 548 -6.00 -25.45 -1.43
N GLU A 549 -4.74 -25.65 -1.89
CA GLU A 549 -3.57 -25.63 -1.01
C GLU A 549 -3.27 -24.20 -0.52
N TYR A 550 -3.36 -23.23 -1.43
CA TYR A 550 -3.24 -21.82 -1.08
C TYR A 550 -4.31 -21.41 -0.07
N ASP A 551 -5.56 -21.73 -0.36
CA ASP A 551 -6.70 -21.37 0.51
C ASP A 551 -6.56 -21.98 1.89
N LYS A 552 -6.17 -23.25 1.99
CA LYS A 552 -5.91 -23.91 3.27
C LYS A 552 -4.80 -23.22 4.07
N LEU A 553 -3.70 -22.84 3.44
CA LEU A 553 -2.60 -22.13 4.11
C LEU A 553 -3.01 -20.71 4.51
N PHE A 554 -3.79 -20.04 3.66
CA PHE A 554 -4.30 -18.70 3.97
C PHE A 554 -5.25 -18.74 5.18
N ASP A 555 -6.13 -19.74 5.27
CA ASP A 555 -6.97 -19.96 6.44
C ASP A 555 -6.15 -20.24 7.72
N GLN A 556 -5.01 -20.90 7.60
CA GLN A 556 -4.11 -21.12 8.74
C GLN A 556 -3.41 -19.84 9.17
N VAL A 557 -2.85 -19.06 8.22
CA VAL A 557 -2.05 -17.89 8.57
C VAL A 557 -2.87 -16.78 9.19
N ARG A 558 -4.11 -16.57 8.76
CA ARG A 558 -4.97 -15.53 9.35
C ARG A 558 -5.38 -15.81 10.80
N LEU A 559 -5.23 -17.07 11.26
CA LEU A 559 -5.51 -17.51 12.62
C LEU A 559 -4.24 -17.76 13.47
N GLU A 560 -3.07 -17.77 12.83
CA GLU A 560 -1.81 -18.05 13.53
C GLU A 560 -1.43 -16.86 14.41
N THR A 561 -1.15 -17.10 15.67
CA THR A 561 -0.78 -16.10 16.66
C THR A 561 0.73 -16.06 16.97
N ASP A 562 1.47 -17.06 16.50
CA ASP A 562 2.93 -17.11 16.58
C ASP A 562 3.53 -16.45 15.31
N PHE A 563 4.21 -15.34 15.49
CA PHE A 563 4.78 -14.55 14.39
C PHE A 563 5.75 -15.35 13.52
N GLN A 564 6.60 -16.22 14.11
CA GLN A 564 7.58 -16.98 13.34
C GLN A 564 6.91 -18.06 12.49
N LYS A 565 5.85 -18.69 13.01
CA LYS A 565 5.05 -19.64 12.23
C LYS A 565 4.27 -18.92 11.14
N ALA A 566 3.67 -17.78 11.44
CA ALA A 566 2.98 -16.97 10.45
C ALA A 566 3.92 -16.54 9.31
N ALA A 567 5.14 -16.09 9.63
CA ALA A 567 6.15 -15.73 8.63
C ALA A 567 6.47 -16.92 7.70
N GLN A 568 6.59 -18.14 8.25
CA GLN A 568 6.80 -19.34 7.42
C GLN A 568 5.60 -19.67 6.54
N LEU A 569 4.37 -19.47 7.02
CA LEU A 569 3.16 -19.65 6.21
C LEU A 569 3.08 -18.62 5.08
N PHE A 570 3.43 -17.36 5.33
CA PHE A 570 3.50 -16.32 4.28
C PHE A 570 4.56 -16.65 3.22
N ILE A 571 5.72 -17.18 3.60
CA ILE A 571 6.73 -17.68 2.66
C ILE A 571 6.13 -18.78 1.79
N GLN A 572 5.42 -19.76 2.37
CA GLN A 572 4.79 -20.85 1.62
C GLN A 572 3.71 -20.33 0.66
N LEU A 573 2.88 -19.37 1.09
CA LEU A 573 1.89 -18.72 0.22
C LEU A 573 2.54 -18.03 -0.98
N ASN A 574 3.61 -17.26 -0.74
CA ASN A 574 4.40 -16.66 -1.82
C ASN A 574 4.93 -17.74 -2.78
N ASP A 575 5.52 -18.80 -2.24
CA ASP A 575 6.16 -19.85 -3.03
C ASP A 575 5.15 -20.62 -3.91
N ILE A 576 3.94 -20.87 -3.42
CA ILE A 576 2.84 -21.44 -4.22
C ILE A 576 2.53 -20.55 -5.42
N LEU A 577 2.32 -19.25 -5.21
CA LEU A 577 1.97 -18.32 -6.29
C LEU A 577 3.05 -18.24 -7.36
N ILE A 578 4.32 -18.19 -6.94
CA ILE A 578 5.46 -18.09 -7.85
C ILE A 578 5.72 -19.40 -8.59
N ASN A 579 5.68 -20.54 -7.90
CA ASN A 579 5.92 -21.84 -8.49
C ASN A 579 4.79 -22.31 -9.42
N ASP A 580 3.55 -21.89 -9.13
CA ASP A 580 2.41 -22.12 -10.04
C ASP A 580 2.32 -21.07 -11.16
N VAL A 581 3.15 -20.02 -11.09
CA VAL A 581 3.07 -18.87 -12.00
C VAL A 581 1.64 -18.29 -12.02
N ALA A 582 1.04 -18.15 -10.85
CA ALA A 582 -0.25 -17.49 -10.70
C ALA A 582 -0.12 -15.97 -10.95
N VAL A 583 1.02 -15.42 -10.63
CA VAL A 583 1.40 -14.01 -10.81
C VAL A 583 2.86 -13.94 -11.24
N VAL A 584 3.22 -12.92 -12.02
CA VAL A 584 4.60 -12.71 -12.48
C VAL A 584 5.14 -11.39 -11.91
N PRO A 585 5.85 -11.42 -10.77
CA PRO A 585 6.53 -10.23 -10.23
C PRO A 585 7.62 -9.76 -11.20
N LEU A 586 7.80 -8.47 -11.32
CA LEU A 586 8.81 -7.85 -12.19
C LEU A 586 9.86 -7.08 -11.38
N VAL A 587 9.42 -6.08 -10.63
CA VAL A 587 10.28 -5.13 -9.91
C VAL A 587 9.73 -4.91 -8.51
N ASN A 588 10.59 -4.98 -7.49
CA ASN A 588 10.29 -4.45 -6.17
C ASN A 588 10.43 -2.93 -6.25
N ARG A 589 9.31 -2.27 -6.36
CA ARG A 589 9.26 -0.82 -6.43
C ARG A 589 9.47 -0.18 -5.07
N ALA A 590 9.88 1.07 -5.08
CA ALA A 590 9.78 1.92 -3.91
C ALA A 590 8.33 1.95 -3.37
N ALA A 591 8.17 2.14 -2.07
CA ALA A 591 6.88 2.47 -1.44
C ALA A 591 6.29 3.68 -2.16
N ASP A 592 7.09 4.74 -2.24
CA ASP A 592 6.90 5.80 -3.21
C ASP A 592 8.24 6.37 -3.72
N LYS A 593 8.18 6.96 -4.90
CA LYS A 593 9.19 7.83 -5.47
C LYS A 593 8.53 9.18 -5.72
N TYR A 594 8.94 10.21 -4.99
CA TYR A 594 8.32 11.52 -5.01
C TYR A 594 9.33 12.65 -5.20
N ALA A 595 8.85 13.80 -5.61
CA ALA A 595 9.63 15.03 -5.58
C ALA A 595 9.14 15.94 -4.47
N THR A 596 10.09 16.60 -3.80
CA THR A 596 9.79 17.58 -2.76
C THR A 596 10.60 18.86 -3.01
N ALA A 597 9.97 20.03 -2.79
CA ALA A 597 10.64 21.30 -2.84
C ALA A 597 11.73 21.39 -1.76
N ASN A 598 12.86 22.03 -2.08
CA ASN A 598 13.97 22.20 -1.12
C ASN A 598 13.57 22.96 0.14
N SER A 599 12.49 23.74 0.09
CA SER A 599 11.97 24.47 1.25
C SER A 599 11.11 23.62 2.21
N LEU A 600 10.66 22.44 1.79
CA LEU A 600 9.86 21.55 2.64
C LEU A 600 10.78 20.75 3.57
N VAL A 601 10.39 20.57 4.83
CA VAL A 601 11.15 19.75 5.80
C VAL A 601 10.90 18.28 5.52
N ASP A 602 11.83 17.61 4.83
CA ASP A 602 11.67 16.22 4.38
C ASP A 602 11.47 15.21 5.51
N ALA A 603 12.10 15.42 6.67
CA ALA A 603 11.98 14.50 7.79
C ALA A 603 10.53 14.31 8.27
N ASN A 604 9.65 15.26 7.96
CA ASN A 604 8.23 15.19 8.29
C ASN A 604 7.39 14.53 7.17
N VAL A 605 7.96 14.37 5.98
CA VAL A 605 7.35 13.61 4.87
C VAL A 605 7.72 12.14 5.03
N ALA A 606 7.06 11.47 5.97
CA ALA A 606 7.42 10.13 6.44
C ALA A 606 6.70 9.04 5.61
N VAL A 607 7.07 8.92 4.35
CA VAL A 607 6.44 7.98 3.40
C VAL A 607 6.82 6.52 3.72
N SER A 608 5.82 5.64 3.71
CA SER A 608 5.99 4.19 3.82
C SER A 608 4.84 3.46 3.12
N ASP A 609 4.94 2.13 2.95
CA ASP A 609 3.83 1.32 2.43
C ASP A 609 2.66 1.17 3.40
N PHE A 610 2.85 1.46 4.69
CA PHE A 610 1.84 1.24 5.72
C PHE A 610 0.95 2.46 5.96
N GLU A 611 1.31 3.60 5.36
CA GLU A 611 0.54 4.84 5.39
C GLU A 611 0.60 5.51 4.02
N VAL A 612 -0.44 6.26 3.65
CA VAL A 612 -0.33 7.14 2.48
C VAL A 612 0.46 8.40 2.82
N ASP A 613 1.09 9.02 1.84
CA ASP A 613 2.12 10.07 2.01
C ASP A 613 1.71 11.22 2.93
N TYR A 614 0.42 11.58 2.96
CA TYR A 614 -0.07 12.75 3.70
C TYR A 614 -0.56 12.44 5.11
N TRP A 615 -0.39 11.21 5.61
CA TRP A 615 -0.86 10.78 6.94
C TRP A 615 -0.40 11.68 8.09
N ASN A 616 0.76 12.33 7.95
CA ASN A 616 1.40 13.18 8.95
C ASN A 616 1.39 14.68 8.56
N ILE A 617 0.50 15.06 7.65
CA ILE A 617 0.50 16.41 7.02
C ILE A 617 0.32 17.56 8.02
N ALA A 618 -0.28 17.30 9.18
CA ALA A 618 -0.38 18.27 10.27
C ALA A 618 1.00 18.77 10.78
N ASN A 619 2.07 17.97 10.56
CA ASN A 619 3.45 18.28 10.97
C ASN A 619 4.34 18.79 9.81
N TRP A 620 3.80 18.84 8.58
CA TRP A 620 4.58 19.37 7.48
C TRP A 620 4.81 20.86 7.62
N ASN A 621 6.04 21.30 7.39
CA ASN A 621 6.41 22.71 7.45
C ASN A 621 7.56 23.02 6.51
N ARG A 622 7.95 24.30 6.42
CA ARG A 622 9.09 24.74 5.63
C ARG A 622 10.33 24.93 6.51
N THR A 623 11.50 24.73 5.92
CA THR A 623 12.76 25.16 6.52
C THR A 623 12.71 26.66 6.74
N PRO A 624 13.27 27.15 7.87
CA PRO A 624 13.30 28.59 8.19
C PRO A 624 13.95 29.44 7.11
#